data_5b21022ca9c077f57ceb95223c1ea8e0
#
_entry.id   5b21022ca9c077f57ceb95223c1ea8e0
#
_cell.length_a   1.000
_cell.length_b   1.000
_cell.length_c   1.000
_cell.angle_alpha   90.00
_cell.angle_beta   90.00
_cell.angle_gamma   90.00
#
_symmetry.space_group_name_H-M   'P 1'
#
loop_
_entity.id
_entity.type
_entity.pdbx_description
1 polymer ?
#
loop_
_entity_poly.entity_id
_entity_poly.type
_entity_poly.pdbx_seq_one_letter_code
_entity_poly.pdbx_strand_id
1 'polypeptide(L)'
;MADGIHGDVNKDKIPFVNEEGGPFMPVYAYDARLVEIEVTYYIIWCQDVYGASIGMAKTTDFKTFTRIENPFIPFNRNAVLFPRKIGGYYTLLSRPSDSGHTPFGDIFLSQSPDMEFWGRHRHVMSKGSNWWESVKIGGGAAPIETSEGWLLFYHGVTGTCNGFVYSIGGAILDRDEPSKVLYRCGNFLLTPETDYEERGFVPNVCFPCATLQDADTGRIAIYYGCADSYVGMAFTTVDEVVQYIKNNDNANETDKEIGIR
;
A
#
# COMPACT_ATOMS: atom_id res chain seq x y z
N MET A 1 3.27 26.86 -12.76
CA MET A 1 3.22 25.71 -13.67
C MET A 1 4.45 24.88 -13.34
N ALA A 2 4.27 23.75 -12.69
CA ALA A 2 5.36 22.82 -12.45
C ALA A 2 5.60 22.10 -13.78
N ASP A 3 6.74 22.34 -14.39
CA ASP A 3 7.19 21.57 -15.54
C ASP A 3 7.37 20.14 -15.02
N GLY A 4 6.46 19.27 -15.46
CA GLY A 4 6.59 17.85 -15.18
C GLY A 4 7.96 17.38 -15.64
N ILE A 5 8.67 16.69 -14.78
CA ILE A 5 9.91 16.01 -15.16
C ILE A 5 9.48 14.93 -16.15
N HIS A 6 9.58 15.23 -17.43
CA HIS A 6 9.53 14.23 -18.49
C HIS A 6 10.83 13.43 -18.41
N GLY A 7 10.90 12.49 -17.44
CA GLY A 7 11.91 11.45 -17.50
C GLY A 7 11.65 10.64 -18.75
N ASP A 8 12.65 10.47 -19.60
CA ASP A 8 12.61 9.46 -20.64
C ASP A 8 12.32 8.12 -19.94
N VAL A 9 11.10 7.63 -20.09
CA VAL A 9 10.77 6.28 -19.65
C VAL A 9 11.69 5.37 -20.46
N ASN A 10 12.68 4.79 -19.81
CA ASN A 10 13.58 3.85 -20.45
C ASN A 10 12.71 2.74 -21.06
N LYS A 11 12.61 2.75 -22.40
CA LYS A 11 11.82 1.78 -23.15
C LYS A 11 12.51 0.42 -23.24
N ASP A 12 13.73 0.33 -22.72
CA ASP A 12 14.41 -0.94 -22.59
C ASP A 12 13.68 -1.77 -21.53
N LYS A 13 13.23 -2.93 -21.94
CA LYS A 13 12.49 -3.83 -21.05
C LYS A 13 13.35 -4.17 -19.84
N ILE A 14 12.85 -3.92 -18.66
CA ILE A 14 13.49 -4.39 -17.43
C ILE A 14 13.63 -5.91 -17.52
N PRO A 15 14.83 -6.47 -17.40
CA PRO A 15 15.04 -7.91 -17.56
C PRO A 15 14.56 -8.64 -16.30
N PHE A 16 13.27 -8.99 -16.29
CA PHE A 16 12.76 -9.93 -15.30
C PHE A 16 13.15 -11.36 -15.68
N VAL A 17 13.64 -12.09 -14.72
CA VAL A 17 13.96 -13.51 -14.86
C VAL A 17 13.18 -14.33 -13.83
N ASN A 18 12.87 -15.58 -14.17
CA ASN A 18 12.36 -16.56 -13.22
C ASN A 18 13.52 -17.07 -12.33
N GLU A 19 13.23 -17.92 -11.35
CA GLU A 19 14.24 -18.47 -10.43
C GLU A 19 15.31 -19.32 -11.14
N GLU A 20 14.97 -19.89 -12.29
CA GLU A 20 15.88 -20.68 -13.11
C GLU A 20 16.75 -19.82 -14.05
N GLY A 21 16.58 -18.48 -13.99
CA GLY A 21 17.30 -17.52 -14.83
C GLY A 21 16.71 -17.35 -16.24
N GLY A 22 15.58 -17.98 -16.54
CA GLY A 22 14.85 -17.80 -17.80
C GLY A 22 14.08 -16.48 -17.84
N PRO A 23 13.76 -15.93 -19.03
CA PRO A 23 13.03 -14.67 -19.15
C PRO A 23 11.63 -14.77 -18.57
N PHE A 24 11.23 -13.74 -17.81
CA PHE A 24 9.91 -13.59 -17.27
C PHE A 24 9.32 -12.22 -17.64
N MET A 25 8.05 -12.18 -18.01
CA MET A 25 7.34 -10.93 -18.32
C MET A 25 6.10 -10.85 -17.42
N PRO A 26 6.02 -9.85 -16.53
CA PRO A 26 4.78 -9.59 -15.79
C PRO A 26 3.62 -9.30 -16.73
N VAL A 27 2.46 -9.89 -16.46
CA VAL A 27 1.23 -9.66 -17.23
C VAL A 27 0.33 -8.71 -16.46
N TYR A 28 -0.09 -7.61 -17.09
CA TYR A 28 -0.94 -6.60 -16.48
C TYR A 28 -0.43 -6.11 -15.12
N ALA A 29 0.87 -5.84 -15.02
CA ALA A 29 1.48 -5.30 -13.81
C ALA A 29 1.11 -3.82 -13.60
N TYR A 30 0.57 -3.50 -12.43
CA TYR A 30 0.20 -2.14 -12.03
C TYR A 30 0.32 -1.98 -10.51
N ASP A 31 0.24 -0.76 -10.00
CA ASP A 31 0.33 -0.44 -8.58
C ASP A 31 1.59 -1.00 -7.91
N ALA A 32 2.73 -0.81 -8.55
CA ALA A 32 4.00 -1.30 -8.00
C ALA A 32 4.36 -0.61 -6.67
N ARG A 33 4.90 -1.39 -5.74
CA ARG A 33 5.47 -0.94 -4.46
C ARG A 33 6.90 -1.42 -4.36
N LEU A 34 7.79 -0.57 -3.94
CA LEU A 34 9.20 -0.88 -3.71
C LEU A 34 9.51 -0.75 -2.22
N VAL A 35 10.23 -1.74 -1.69
CA VAL A 35 10.73 -1.71 -0.32
C VAL A 35 12.11 -2.35 -0.24
N GLU A 36 12.99 -1.77 0.56
CA GLU A 36 14.29 -2.35 0.89
C GLU A 36 14.18 -3.10 2.22
N ILE A 37 14.68 -4.35 2.24
CA ILE A 37 14.88 -5.12 3.46
C ILE A 37 16.32 -5.61 3.45
N GLU A 38 17.12 -5.18 4.41
CA GLU A 38 18.56 -5.40 4.45
C GLU A 38 19.21 -4.77 3.20
N VAL A 39 19.79 -5.57 2.31
CA VAL A 39 20.42 -5.12 1.05
C VAL A 39 19.67 -5.57 -0.19
N THR A 40 18.43 -6.01 -0.01
CA THR A 40 17.59 -6.52 -1.09
C THR A 40 16.37 -5.64 -1.26
N TYR A 41 16.12 -5.22 -2.49
CA TYR A 41 14.92 -4.49 -2.87
C TYR A 41 13.87 -5.47 -3.37
N TYR A 42 12.66 -5.36 -2.83
CA TYR A 42 11.49 -6.13 -3.22
C TYR A 42 10.51 -5.24 -3.95
N ILE A 43 10.10 -5.67 -5.13
CA ILE A 43 9.06 -5.02 -5.91
C ILE A 43 7.84 -5.91 -5.86
N ILE A 44 6.70 -5.31 -5.48
CA ILE A 44 5.42 -5.98 -5.36
C ILE A 44 4.43 -5.22 -6.24
N TRP A 45 3.64 -5.93 -7.02
CA TRP A 45 2.65 -5.32 -7.90
C TRP A 45 1.33 -6.09 -7.91
N CYS A 46 0.27 -5.43 -8.35
CA CYS A 46 -0.95 -6.10 -8.72
C CYS A 46 -0.82 -6.65 -10.15
N GLN A 47 -1.37 -7.80 -10.39
CA GLN A 47 -1.45 -8.43 -11.70
C GLN A 47 -2.82 -9.08 -11.88
N ASP A 48 -3.18 -9.39 -13.13
CA ASP A 48 -4.43 -10.06 -13.45
C ASP A 48 -4.13 -11.36 -14.20
N VAL A 49 -3.74 -12.38 -13.45
CA VAL A 49 -3.49 -13.73 -13.94
C VAL A 49 -4.48 -14.66 -13.26
N TYR A 50 -5.48 -15.12 -14.01
CA TYR A 50 -6.62 -15.89 -13.45
C TYR A 50 -7.43 -15.12 -12.39
N GLY A 51 -7.49 -13.78 -12.51
CA GLY A 51 -8.07 -12.85 -11.56
C GLY A 51 -6.99 -12.02 -10.84
N ALA A 52 -7.45 -11.01 -10.11
CA ALA A 52 -6.56 -10.13 -9.40
C ALA A 52 -5.68 -10.89 -8.40
N SER A 53 -4.37 -10.75 -8.57
CA SER A 53 -3.37 -11.39 -7.73
C SER A 53 -2.16 -10.49 -7.48
N ILE A 54 -1.23 -10.95 -6.67
CA ILE A 54 -0.04 -10.21 -6.30
C ILE A 54 1.18 -10.90 -6.93
N GLY A 55 1.96 -10.13 -7.68
CA GLY A 55 3.25 -10.55 -8.18
C GLY A 55 4.38 -9.95 -7.35
N MET A 56 5.51 -10.64 -7.28
CA MET A 56 6.69 -10.20 -6.53
C MET A 56 7.98 -10.48 -7.30
N ALA A 57 8.96 -9.62 -7.13
CA ALA A 57 10.33 -9.82 -7.57
C ALA A 57 11.31 -9.17 -6.60
N LYS A 58 12.57 -9.60 -6.65
CA LYS A 58 13.67 -9.02 -5.88
C LYS A 58 14.82 -8.60 -6.77
N THR A 59 15.57 -7.61 -6.32
CA THR A 59 16.81 -7.15 -6.96
C THR A 59 17.79 -6.61 -5.93
N THR A 60 19.07 -6.62 -6.25
CA THR A 60 20.12 -5.97 -5.46
C THR A 60 20.87 -4.90 -6.25
N ASP A 61 20.60 -4.78 -7.54
CA ASP A 61 21.36 -3.94 -8.46
C ASP A 61 20.51 -3.07 -9.40
N PHE A 62 19.19 -3.22 -9.35
CA PHE A 62 18.21 -2.59 -10.26
C PHE A 62 18.47 -2.86 -11.76
N LYS A 63 19.24 -3.89 -12.05
CA LYS A 63 19.52 -4.33 -13.43
C LYS A 63 18.85 -5.65 -13.75
N THR A 64 18.85 -6.57 -12.78
CA THR A 64 18.20 -7.87 -12.91
C THR A 64 17.17 -8.02 -11.79
N PHE A 65 15.96 -8.42 -12.17
CA PHE A 65 14.84 -8.61 -11.26
C PHE A 65 14.44 -10.09 -11.28
N THR A 66 14.70 -10.80 -10.17
CA THR A 66 14.33 -12.21 -10.04
C THR A 66 12.93 -12.33 -9.49
N ARG A 67 12.07 -13.02 -10.20
CA ARG A 67 10.71 -13.32 -9.76
C ARG A 67 10.75 -14.13 -8.46
N ILE A 68 9.81 -13.85 -7.57
CA ILE A 68 9.46 -14.65 -6.40
C ILE A 68 8.06 -15.21 -6.62
N GLU A 69 7.74 -16.35 -6.04
CA GLU A 69 6.41 -16.95 -6.10
C GLU A 69 5.31 -15.97 -5.64
N ASN A 70 4.13 -16.12 -6.22
CA ASN A 70 2.99 -15.30 -5.83
C ASN A 70 2.58 -15.61 -4.39
N PRO A 71 2.48 -14.62 -3.50
CA PRO A 71 2.20 -14.89 -2.09
C PRO A 71 0.81 -15.44 -1.82
N PHE A 72 -0.13 -15.17 -2.72
CA PHE A 72 -1.54 -15.56 -2.56
C PHE A 72 -2.16 -16.00 -3.88
N ILE A 73 -3.17 -16.83 -3.76
CA ILE A 73 -4.09 -17.12 -4.87
C ILE A 73 -5.00 -15.90 -5.14
N PRO A 74 -5.64 -15.80 -6.32
CA PRO A 74 -6.72 -14.86 -6.55
C PRO A 74 -7.90 -15.10 -5.57
N PHE A 75 -8.58 -14.07 -5.08
CA PHE A 75 -8.41 -12.66 -5.44
C PHE A 75 -7.73 -11.91 -4.30
N ASN A 76 -6.61 -11.25 -4.59
CA ASN A 76 -5.91 -10.42 -3.59
C ASN A 76 -5.22 -9.24 -4.27
N ARG A 77 -5.14 -8.08 -3.58
CA ARG A 77 -4.58 -6.83 -4.13
C ARG A 77 -3.86 -6.01 -3.07
N ASN A 78 -3.22 -4.93 -3.51
CA ASN A 78 -2.67 -3.86 -2.68
C ASN A 78 -1.71 -4.38 -1.60
N ALA A 79 -0.80 -5.26 -2.01
CA ALA A 79 0.20 -5.79 -1.10
C ALA A 79 1.22 -4.71 -0.73
N VAL A 80 1.54 -4.65 0.57
CA VAL A 80 2.50 -3.72 1.16
C VAL A 80 3.38 -4.48 2.12
N LEU A 81 4.67 -4.58 1.81
CA LEU A 81 5.64 -5.27 2.64
C LEU A 81 6.25 -4.31 3.66
N PHE A 82 6.45 -4.77 4.88
CA PHE A 82 7.16 -4.02 5.91
C PHE A 82 8.67 -3.98 5.61
N PRO A 83 9.37 -2.87 5.92
CA PRO A 83 10.77 -2.69 5.54
C PRO A 83 11.78 -3.46 6.41
N ARG A 84 11.31 -4.31 7.30
CA ARG A 84 12.10 -5.27 8.07
C ARG A 84 11.27 -6.46 8.53
N LYS A 85 11.94 -7.51 8.96
CA LYS A 85 11.27 -8.63 9.66
C LYS A 85 10.74 -8.19 11.02
N ILE A 86 9.55 -8.68 11.35
CA ILE A 86 8.90 -8.48 12.65
C ILE A 86 8.75 -9.84 13.32
N GLY A 87 9.31 -10.00 14.51
CA GLY A 87 9.36 -11.29 15.20
C GLY A 87 10.05 -12.41 14.41
N GLY A 88 10.99 -12.05 13.51
CA GLY A 88 11.71 -13.00 12.66
C GLY A 88 11.00 -13.34 11.33
N TYR A 89 9.82 -12.76 11.07
CA TYR A 89 9.02 -13.02 9.86
C TYR A 89 8.97 -11.80 8.93
N TYR A 90 9.03 -12.02 7.63
CA TYR A 90 8.56 -11.05 6.65
C TYR A 90 7.06 -10.84 6.89
N THR A 91 6.63 -9.59 6.87
CA THR A 91 5.26 -9.22 7.19
C THR A 91 4.69 -8.37 6.06
N LEU A 92 3.49 -8.70 5.61
CA LEU A 92 2.85 -8.10 4.45
C LEU A 92 1.39 -7.78 4.76
N LEU A 93 0.96 -6.58 4.40
CA LEU A 93 -0.44 -6.20 4.37
C LEU A 93 -0.99 -6.47 2.98
N SER A 94 -2.23 -6.93 2.89
CA SER A 94 -2.93 -7.12 1.62
C SER A 94 -4.44 -6.90 1.78
N ARG A 95 -5.13 -6.81 0.65
CA ARG A 95 -6.58 -6.72 0.62
C ARG A 95 -7.14 -7.88 -0.19
N PRO A 96 -7.66 -8.93 0.45
CA PRO A 96 -8.50 -9.92 -0.20
C PRO A 96 -9.66 -9.22 -0.90
N SER A 97 -9.93 -9.59 -2.13
CA SER A 97 -10.95 -8.96 -2.99
C SER A 97 -11.84 -10.04 -3.55
N ASP A 98 -13.14 -9.75 -3.64
CA ASP A 98 -14.11 -10.62 -4.26
C ASP A 98 -14.99 -9.79 -5.21
N SER A 99 -15.49 -10.43 -6.24
CA SER A 99 -16.50 -9.86 -7.13
C SER A 99 -17.90 -10.47 -6.90
N GLY A 100 -18.03 -11.31 -5.88
CA GLY A 100 -19.20 -12.14 -5.64
C GLY A 100 -20.11 -11.65 -4.51
N HIS A 101 -20.62 -12.60 -3.75
CA HIS A 101 -21.67 -12.38 -2.75
C HIS A 101 -21.21 -11.68 -1.48
N THR A 102 -19.92 -11.76 -1.16
CA THR A 102 -19.34 -11.15 0.04
C THR A 102 -18.31 -10.12 -0.37
N PRO A 103 -18.67 -8.86 -0.44
CA PRO A 103 -17.71 -7.82 -0.80
C PRO A 103 -16.67 -7.68 0.30
N PHE A 104 -15.44 -8.09 0.01
CA PHE A 104 -14.27 -7.77 0.81
C PHE A 104 -13.85 -6.32 0.57
N GLY A 105 -13.04 -5.80 1.43
CA GLY A 105 -12.53 -4.44 1.30
C GLY A 105 -11.65 -4.04 2.46
N ASP A 106 -11.35 -5.00 3.33
CA ASP A 106 -10.59 -4.85 4.55
C ASP A 106 -9.10 -5.14 4.33
N ILE A 107 -8.24 -4.62 5.20
CA ILE A 107 -6.81 -4.91 5.21
C ILE A 107 -6.53 -6.10 6.13
N PHE A 108 -5.77 -7.05 5.60
CA PHE A 108 -5.27 -8.22 6.30
C PHE A 108 -3.75 -8.22 6.35
N LEU A 109 -3.19 -8.84 7.38
CA LEU A 109 -1.76 -9.08 7.56
C LEU A 109 -1.47 -10.55 7.34
N SER A 110 -0.34 -10.83 6.72
CA SER A 110 0.21 -12.18 6.55
C SER A 110 1.69 -12.20 6.86
N GLN A 111 2.20 -13.33 7.31
CA GLN A 111 3.62 -13.52 7.66
C GLN A 111 4.23 -14.67 6.89
N SER A 112 5.53 -14.54 6.56
CA SER A 112 6.32 -15.56 5.88
C SER A 112 7.70 -15.69 6.52
N PRO A 113 8.25 -16.90 6.71
CA PRO A 113 9.63 -17.08 7.14
C PRO A 113 10.65 -16.80 6.02
N ASP A 114 10.24 -16.94 4.75
CA ASP A 114 11.14 -17.08 3.60
C ASP A 114 10.70 -16.33 2.33
N MET A 115 9.58 -15.60 2.35
CA MET A 115 8.95 -14.92 1.22
C MET A 115 8.18 -15.84 0.24
N GLU A 116 8.21 -17.14 0.45
CA GLU A 116 7.51 -18.14 -0.37
C GLU A 116 6.23 -18.64 0.31
N PHE A 117 6.36 -19.07 1.57
CA PHE A 117 5.25 -19.64 2.33
C PHE A 117 4.58 -18.57 3.20
N TRP A 118 3.40 -18.09 2.80
CA TRP A 118 2.64 -17.07 3.52
C TRP A 118 1.51 -17.68 4.32
N GLY A 119 1.40 -17.27 5.59
CA GLY A 119 0.40 -17.75 6.52
C GLY A 119 0.15 -16.76 7.65
N ARG A 120 -0.39 -17.24 8.78
CA ARG A 120 -0.73 -16.43 9.97
C ARG A 120 -1.57 -15.22 9.60
N HIS A 121 -2.55 -15.42 8.70
CA HIS A 121 -3.44 -14.37 8.22
C HIS A 121 -4.27 -13.80 9.36
N ARG A 122 -4.27 -12.46 9.50
CA ARG A 122 -5.00 -11.74 10.53
C ARG A 122 -5.66 -10.52 9.94
N HIS A 123 -6.87 -10.25 10.39
CA HIS A 123 -7.55 -8.99 10.11
C HIS A 123 -6.80 -7.83 10.79
N VAL A 124 -6.73 -6.68 10.13
CA VAL A 124 -6.07 -5.47 10.64
C VAL A 124 -7.05 -4.31 10.74
N MET A 125 -7.69 -3.95 9.64
CA MET A 125 -8.62 -2.82 9.59
C MET A 125 -9.83 -3.15 8.73
N SER A 126 -11.02 -2.80 9.23
CA SER A 126 -12.26 -2.85 8.47
C SER A 126 -12.47 -1.58 7.66
N LYS A 127 -13.04 -1.73 6.47
CA LYS A 127 -13.68 -0.61 5.75
C LYS A 127 -14.91 -0.12 6.52
N GLY A 128 -15.38 1.08 6.19
CA GLY A 128 -16.65 1.59 6.68
C GLY A 128 -16.62 2.22 8.07
N SER A 129 -15.46 2.28 8.72
CA SER A 129 -15.30 3.01 9.99
C SER A 129 -15.61 4.49 9.82
N ASN A 130 -15.30 5.03 8.63
CA ASN A 130 -15.55 6.43 8.27
C ASN A 130 -16.25 6.53 6.91
N TRP A 131 -16.97 7.62 6.67
CA TRP A 131 -17.75 7.84 5.46
C TRP A 131 -16.90 7.81 4.17
N TRP A 132 -15.66 8.31 4.22
CA TRP A 132 -14.77 8.43 3.07
C TRP A 132 -14.09 7.10 2.67
N GLU A 133 -14.26 6.06 3.45
CA GLU A 133 -13.70 4.71 3.26
C GLU A 133 -14.76 3.60 3.32
N SER A 134 -16.00 3.95 2.99
CA SER A 134 -17.17 3.09 3.17
C SER A 134 -17.21 1.85 2.27
N VAL A 135 -16.52 1.89 1.11
CA VAL A 135 -16.58 0.81 0.11
C VAL A 135 -15.42 -0.17 0.27
N LYS A 136 -14.20 0.32 0.40
CA LYS A 136 -12.98 -0.48 0.56
C LYS A 136 -11.83 0.38 1.06
N ILE A 137 -10.85 -0.27 1.66
CA ILE A 137 -9.56 0.31 2.03
C ILE A 137 -8.43 -0.55 1.50
N GLY A 138 -7.21 -0.04 1.45
CA GLY A 138 -6.05 -0.82 1.03
C GLY A 138 -4.74 -0.12 1.31
N GLY A 139 -3.69 -0.88 1.57
CA GLY A 139 -2.35 -0.34 1.83
C GLY A 139 -1.83 0.52 0.69
N GLY A 140 -1.07 1.53 1.05
CA GLY A 140 -0.41 2.44 0.12
C GLY A 140 1.09 2.18 0.02
N ALA A 141 1.90 3.07 0.58
CA ALA A 141 3.35 2.91 0.65
C ALA A 141 3.78 1.92 1.75
N ALA A 142 5.03 1.47 1.70
CA ALA A 142 5.63 0.70 2.80
C ALA A 142 5.51 1.48 4.12
N PRO A 143 5.11 0.83 5.22
CA PRO A 143 4.97 1.50 6.50
C PRO A 143 6.29 2.10 6.99
N ILE A 144 6.21 3.27 7.60
CA ILE A 144 7.36 3.96 8.20
C ILE A 144 7.44 3.58 9.68
N GLU A 145 8.59 3.08 10.13
CA GLU A 145 8.81 2.82 11.56
C GLU A 145 9.02 4.14 12.31
N THR A 146 8.24 4.35 13.37
CA THR A 146 8.31 5.52 14.23
C THR A 146 8.44 5.11 15.69
N SER A 147 8.67 6.08 16.59
CA SER A 147 8.64 5.83 18.03
C SER A 147 7.27 5.36 18.56
N GLU A 148 6.20 5.75 17.86
CA GLU A 148 4.80 5.45 18.22
C GLU A 148 4.28 4.13 17.62
N GLY A 149 5.01 3.51 16.70
CA GLY A 149 4.61 2.32 15.96
C GLY A 149 4.84 2.48 14.46
N TRP A 150 4.17 1.67 13.66
CA TRP A 150 4.23 1.72 12.20
C TRP A 150 3.25 2.74 11.65
N LEU A 151 3.73 3.82 11.10
CA LEU A 151 2.91 4.78 10.35
C LEU A 151 2.58 4.19 8.98
N LEU A 152 1.31 3.90 8.77
CA LEU A 152 0.75 3.38 7.51
C LEU A 152 -0.04 4.46 6.80
N PHE A 153 0.36 4.79 5.58
CA PHE A 153 -0.49 5.50 4.63
C PHE A 153 -1.32 4.48 3.86
N TYR A 154 -2.63 4.66 3.83
CA TYR A 154 -3.55 3.77 3.12
C TYR A 154 -4.55 4.58 2.31
N HIS A 155 -5.22 3.96 1.35
CA HIS A 155 -6.32 4.59 0.65
C HIS A 155 -7.66 4.08 1.17
N GLY A 156 -8.59 5.01 1.31
CA GLY A 156 -10.00 4.73 1.52
C GLY A 156 -10.80 5.10 0.28
N VAL A 157 -11.88 4.38 0.03
CA VAL A 157 -12.74 4.57 -1.13
C VAL A 157 -14.18 4.71 -0.68
N THR A 158 -14.84 5.77 -1.12
CA THR A 158 -16.27 5.96 -0.97
C THR A 158 -16.97 6.00 -2.31
N GLY A 159 -18.24 5.60 -2.32
CA GLY A 159 -19.10 5.67 -3.50
C GLY A 159 -19.90 6.97 -3.52
N THR A 160 -19.99 7.58 -4.70
CA THR A 160 -20.85 8.74 -4.96
C THR A 160 -21.74 8.47 -6.18
N CYS A 161 -22.69 9.33 -6.46
CA CYS A 161 -23.52 9.23 -7.67
C CYS A 161 -22.71 9.38 -8.98
N ASN A 162 -21.49 9.93 -8.89
CA ASN A 162 -20.57 10.14 -10.03
C ASN A 162 -19.42 9.14 -10.08
N GLY A 163 -19.47 8.06 -9.29
CA GLY A 163 -18.40 7.05 -9.22
C GLY A 163 -17.72 7.00 -7.87
N PHE A 164 -16.48 6.51 -7.85
CA PHE A 164 -15.70 6.38 -6.63
C PHE A 164 -14.82 7.60 -6.39
N VAL A 165 -14.58 7.90 -5.11
CA VAL A 165 -13.57 8.86 -4.67
C VAL A 165 -12.55 8.11 -3.82
N TYR A 166 -11.27 8.24 -4.17
CA TYR A 166 -10.14 7.66 -3.45
C TYR A 166 -9.40 8.75 -2.68
N SER A 167 -9.27 8.56 -1.38
CA SER A 167 -8.57 9.50 -0.49
C SER A 167 -7.48 8.78 0.30
N ILE A 168 -6.47 9.52 0.72
CA ILE A 168 -5.37 8.99 1.53
C ILE A 168 -5.69 9.18 3.00
N GLY A 169 -5.58 8.12 3.78
CA GLY A 169 -5.67 8.14 5.24
C GLY A 169 -4.38 7.68 5.91
N GLY A 170 -4.35 7.78 7.23
CA GLY A 170 -3.24 7.37 8.05
C GLY A 170 -3.69 6.51 9.24
N ALA A 171 -2.86 5.54 9.58
CA ALA A 171 -3.02 4.72 10.78
C ALA A 171 -1.67 4.46 11.44
N ILE A 172 -1.68 4.21 12.75
CA ILE A 172 -0.50 3.78 13.52
C ILE A 172 -0.78 2.37 14.00
N LEU A 173 0.08 1.43 13.56
CA LEU A 173 0.00 0.03 13.95
C LEU A 173 1.03 -0.27 15.04
N ASP A 174 0.75 -1.27 15.87
CA ASP A 174 1.69 -1.71 16.90
C ASP A 174 3.02 -2.18 16.28
N ARG A 175 4.13 -1.84 16.93
CA ARG A 175 5.48 -2.11 16.44
C ARG A 175 5.79 -3.60 16.30
N ASP A 176 5.39 -4.38 17.29
CA ASP A 176 5.72 -5.80 17.40
C ASP A 176 4.59 -6.71 16.91
N GLU A 177 3.35 -6.21 16.96
CA GLU A 177 2.17 -6.90 16.49
C GLU A 177 1.33 -5.99 15.57
N PRO A 178 1.78 -5.72 14.33
CA PRO A 178 1.13 -4.75 13.43
C PRO A 178 -0.25 -5.17 12.90
N SER A 179 -0.80 -6.27 13.38
CA SER A 179 -2.23 -6.57 13.28
C SER A 179 -3.09 -5.74 14.24
N LYS A 180 -2.47 -5.06 15.21
CA LYS A 180 -3.15 -4.16 16.13
C LYS A 180 -3.07 -2.72 15.62
N VAL A 181 -4.21 -2.08 15.48
CA VAL A 181 -4.31 -0.65 15.18
C VAL A 181 -4.29 0.11 16.50
N LEU A 182 -3.29 0.96 16.68
CA LEU A 182 -3.20 1.83 17.84
C LEU A 182 -4.03 3.10 17.67
N TYR A 183 -3.93 3.71 16.47
CA TYR A 183 -4.67 4.91 16.09
C TYR A 183 -5.02 4.87 14.61
N ARG A 184 -6.15 5.44 14.24
CA ARG A 184 -6.63 5.55 12.85
C ARG A 184 -7.33 6.88 12.64
N CYS A 185 -6.93 7.66 11.66
CA CYS A 185 -7.55 8.96 11.43
C CYS A 185 -9.01 8.82 10.97
N GLY A 186 -9.91 9.57 11.61
CA GLY A 186 -11.33 9.64 11.27
C GLY A 186 -11.62 10.41 9.98
N ASN A 187 -10.70 11.31 9.60
CA ASN A 187 -10.73 12.03 8.34
C ASN A 187 -9.55 11.64 7.45
N PHE A 188 -9.69 11.88 6.14
CA PHE A 188 -8.58 11.73 5.21
C PHE A 188 -7.47 12.75 5.48
N LEU A 189 -6.26 12.41 5.06
CA LEU A 189 -5.10 13.31 5.02
C LEU A 189 -5.06 14.10 3.71
N LEU A 190 -5.46 13.46 2.61
CA LEU A 190 -5.51 14.03 1.28
C LEU A 190 -6.69 13.45 0.50
N THR A 191 -7.41 14.30 -0.21
CA THR A 191 -8.52 13.92 -1.09
C THR A 191 -8.41 14.69 -2.41
N PRO A 192 -9.01 14.22 -3.51
CA PRO A 192 -9.01 14.97 -4.77
C PRO A 192 -9.63 16.37 -4.63
N GLU A 193 -8.84 17.40 -4.96
CA GLU A 193 -9.26 18.81 -4.91
C GLU A 193 -8.78 19.60 -6.12
N THR A 194 -7.87 19.04 -6.92
CA THR A 194 -7.30 19.73 -8.09
C THR A 194 -7.72 19.06 -9.39
N ASP A 195 -7.65 19.79 -10.50
CA ASP A 195 -8.08 19.29 -11.79
C ASP A 195 -7.38 17.99 -12.20
N TYR A 196 -6.09 17.84 -11.88
CA TYR A 196 -5.32 16.63 -12.21
C TYR A 196 -5.59 15.44 -11.28
N GLU A 197 -6.23 15.66 -10.13
CA GLU A 197 -6.71 14.62 -9.21
C GLU A 197 -8.15 14.21 -9.52
N GLU A 198 -8.94 15.17 -10.01
CA GLU A 198 -10.35 14.96 -10.32
C GLU A 198 -10.61 14.46 -11.75
N ARG A 199 -9.69 14.73 -12.70
CA ARG A 199 -9.87 14.44 -14.12
C ARG A 199 -8.72 13.63 -14.70
N GLY A 200 -9.02 12.43 -15.16
CA GLY A 200 -8.06 11.53 -15.77
C GLY A 200 -8.70 10.23 -16.22
N PHE A 201 -7.89 9.17 -16.36
CA PHE A 201 -8.36 7.86 -16.78
C PHE A 201 -9.36 7.26 -15.76
N VAL A 202 -9.07 7.40 -14.47
CA VAL A 202 -10.03 7.14 -13.39
C VAL A 202 -10.16 8.42 -12.57
N PRO A 203 -11.29 9.14 -12.67
CA PRO A 203 -11.45 10.42 -11.99
C PRO A 203 -11.53 10.28 -10.47
N ASN A 204 -11.25 11.39 -9.77
CA ASN A 204 -11.36 11.50 -8.30
C ASN A 204 -10.47 10.51 -7.53
N VAL A 205 -9.18 10.47 -7.87
CA VAL A 205 -8.22 9.55 -7.25
C VAL A 205 -7.02 10.28 -6.67
N CYS A 206 -6.80 10.12 -5.37
CA CYS A 206 -5.53 10.29 -4.68
C CYS A 206 -5.11 8.92 -4.12
N PHE A 207 -4.11 8.27 -4.75
CA PHE A 207 -3.71 6.91 -4.43
C PHE A 207 -2.26 6.85 -3.95
N PRO A 208 -1.98 6.53 -2.67
CA PRO A 208 -0.63 6.55 -2.13
C PRO A 208 0.22 5.43 -2.74
N CYS A 209 1.34 5.79 -3.36
CA CYS A 209 2.21 4.85 -4.08
C CYS A 209 3.51 4.58 -3.32
N ALA A 210 4.19 5.64 -2.87
CA ALA A 210 5.46 5.55 -2.18
C ALA A 210 5.63 6.69 -1.18
N THR A 211 6.47 6.47 -0.18
CA THR A 211 6.95 7.50 0.73
C THR A 211 8.47 7.47 0.79
N LEU A 212 9.08 8.64 0.79
CA LEU A 212 10.49 8.80 1.10
C LEU A 212 10.60 9.61 2.39
N GLN A 213 11.26 9.04 3.38
CA GLN A 213 11.52 9.68 4.67
C GLN A 213 12.98 10.11 4.75
N ASP A 214 13.20 11.35 5.15
CA ASP A 214 14.48 11.82 5.65
C ASP A 214 14.57 11.53 7.16
N ALA A 215 15.44 10.61 7.53
CA ALA A 215 15.57 10.16 8.92
C ALA A 215 16.10 11.27 9.86
N ASP A 216 16.89 12.21 9.35
CA ASP A 216 17.50 13.28 10.16
C ASP A 216 16.49 14.38 10.51
N THR A 217 15.60 14.69 9.58
CA THR A 217 14.63 15.79 9.74
C THR A 217 13.20 15.33 10.00
N GLY A 218 12.92 14.03 9.85
CA GLY A 218 11.57 13.48 9.93
C GLY A 218 10.65 13.89 8.77
N ARG A 219 11.16 14.57 7.74
CA ARG A 219 10.36 14.96 6.57
C ARG A 219 9.96 13.75 5.75
N ILE A 220 8.74 13.78 5.24
CA ILE A 220 8.17 12.74 4.37
C ILE A 220 7.75 13.39 3.06
N ALA A 221 8.18 12.81 1.93
CA ALA A 221 7.59 13.05 0.64
C ALA A 221 6.63 11.88 0.33
N ILE A 222 5.37 12.19 0.08
CA ILE A 222 4.33 11.23 -0.30
C ILE A 222 4.13 11.32 -1.81
N TYR A 223 4.46 10.27 -2.54
CA TYR A 223 4.15 10.15 -3.96
C TYR A 223 2.82 9.44 -4.11
N TYR A 224 1.92 10.03 -4.87
CA TYR A 224 0.57 9.48 -5.06
C TYR A 224 0.11 9.58 -6.52
N GLY A 225 -0.67 8.62 -6.95
CA GLY A 225 -1.35 8.64 -8.23
C GLY A 225 -2.53 9.59 -8.21
N CYS A 226 -2.64 10.42 -9.23
CA CYS A 226 -3.70 11.39 -9.42
C CYS A 226 -4.54 11.00 -10.62
N ALA A 227 -5.82 10.68 -10.42
CA ALA A 227 -6.80 10.31 -11.44
C ALA A 227 -6.27 9.26 -12.45
N ASP A 228 -5.42 8.30 -12.00
CA ASP A 228 -4.73 7.29 -12.82
C ASP A 228 -4.00 7.86 -14.06
N SER A 229 -3.59 9.12 -14.02
CA SER A 229 -3.01 9.82 -15.16
C SER A 229 -1.72 10.57 -14.84
N TYR A 230 -1.55 10.98 -13.59
CA TYR A 230 -0.41 11.77 -13.13
C TYR A 230 0.15 11.23 -11.83
N VAL A 231 1.35 11.66 -11.48
CA VAL A 231 1.96 11.43 -10.17
C VAL A 231 2.06 12.78 -9.46
N GLY A 232 1.37 12.88 -8.34
CA GLY A 232 1.46 14.01 -7.42
C GLY A 232 2.49 13.78 -6.32
N MET A 233 2.89 14.85 -5.66
CA MET A 233 3.80 14.81 -4.52
C MET A 233 3.34 15.79 -3.45
N ALA A 234 3.19 15.28 -2.22
CA ALA A 234 2.88 16.07 -1.04
C ALA A 234 4.01 15.93 -0.01
N PHE A 235 4.18 16.94 0.83
CA PHE A 235 5.20 16.94 1.87
C PHE A 235 4.56 17.13 3.24
N THR A 236 5.13 16.44 4.23
CA THR A 236 4.78 16.56 5.65
C THR A 236 5.97 16.12 6.49
N THR A 237 5.77 15.99 7.80
CA THR A 237 6.72 15.38 8.72
C THR A 237 6.07 14.21 9.48
N VAL A 238 6.89 13.31 10.01
CA VAL A 238 6.41 12.19 10.87
C VAL A 238 5.59 12.74 12.03
N ASP A 239 6.10 13.76 12.71
CA ASP A 239 5.44 14.33 13.89
C ASP A 239 4.07 14.95 13.54
N GLU A 240 3.99 15.72 12.45
CA GLU A 240 2.72 16.32 12.01
C GLU A 240 1.65 15.27 11.72
N VAL A 241 2.02 14.22 10.96
CA VAL A 241 1.07 13.16 10.60
C VAL A 241 0.67 12.34 11.83
N VAL A 242 1.63 11.94 12.66
CA VAL A 242 1.35 11.20 13.90
C VAL A 242 0.43 11.98 14.82
N GLN A 243 0.71 13.27 15.03
CA GLN A 243 -0.15 14.13 15.86
C GLN A 243 -1.54 14.30 15.24
N TYR A 244 -1.63 14.48 13.91
CA TYR A 244 -2.93 14.56 13.23
C TYR A 244 -3.74 13.29 13.44
N ILE A 245 -3.14 12.11 13.23
CA ILE A 245 -3.82 10.82 13.42
C ILE A 245 -4.31 10.66 14.85
N LYS A 246 -3.46 10.96 15.86
CA LYS A 246 -3.81 10.83 17.28
C LYS A 246 -4.91 11.81 17.70
N ASN A 247 -4.87 13.05 17.19
CA ASN A 247 -5.87 14.07 17.50
C ASN A 247 -7.23 13.84 16.81
N ASN A 248 -7.23 13.07 15.73
CA ASN A 248 -8.43 12.71 14.97
C ASN A 248 -8.70 11.19 15.02
N ASP A 249 -8.26 10.54 16.09
CA ASP A 249 -8.41 9.09 16.24
C ASP A 249 -9.89 8.70 16.25
N ASN A 250 -10.23 7.81 15.34
CA ASN A 250 -11.52 7.15 15.25
C ASN A 250 -11.34 5.63 15.08
N ALA A 251 -10.25 5.09 15.63
CA ALA A 251 -10.07 3.65 15.73
C ALA A 251 -11.20 3.08 16.59
N ASN A 252 -12.22 2.56 15.94
CA ASN A 252 -13.40 2.01 16.58
C ASN A 252 -13.02 0.85 17.51
N GLU A 253 -13.82 0.65 18.56
CA GLU A 253 -13.80 -0.58 19.35
C GLU A 253 -13.85 -1.82 18.46
N THR A 254 -14.50 -1.74 17.29
CA THR A 254 -14.54 -2.78 16.27
C THR A 254 -13.18 -3.13 15.68
N ASP A 255 -12.32 -2.16 15.40
CA ASP A 255 -10.94 -2.43 14.94
C ASP A 255 -10.06 -2.95 16.10
N LYS A 256 -10.42 -2.63 17.35
CA LYS A 256 -9.76 -3.11 18.58
C LYS A 256 -10.30 -4.48 19.03
N GLU A 257 -11.56 -4.80 18.73
CA GLU A 257 -12.24 -6.02 19.19
C GLU A 257 -12.27 -7.18 18.19
N ILE A 258 -12.17 -6.91 16.88
CA ILE A 258 -12.16 -7.94 15.81
C ILE A 258 -10.78 -8.62 15.69
N GLY A 259 -9.91 -8.47 16.62
CA GLY A 259 -8.80 -9.40 16.75
C GLY A 259 -9.37 -10.80 16.91
N ILE A 260 -9.43 -11.57 15.81
CA ILE A 260 -9.70 -13.01 15.89
C ILE A 260 -8.66 -13.58 16.84
N ARG A 261 -9.11 -13.85 18.04
CA ARG A 261 -8.35 -14.52 19.11
C ARG A 261 -8.07 -15.96 18.73
#